data_7cb69593c6e59975284d32d54c9824e1
#
_entry.id   7cb69593c6e59975284d32d54c9824e1
#
_cell.length_a   1.000
_cell.length_b   1.000
_cell.length_c   1.000
_cell.angle_alpha   90.00
_cell.angle_beta   90.00
_cell.angle_gamma   90.00
#
_symmetry.space_group_name_H-M   'P 1'
#
loop_
_entity.id
_entity.type
_entity.pdbx_description
1 polymer ?
#
loop_
_entity_poly.entity_id
_entity_poly.type
_entity_poly.pdbx_seq_one_letter_code
_entity_poly.pdbx_strand_id
1 'polypeptide(L)'
;GGKINSVSIGIDFSNAYYTKYNKTYVKRGFGKRPILDNSRVHGIRLKPHLGYYPEQLKAYVRLISMLCDHHDIEMKVPTDEYGNLITKVHQPCVDRKFKGVMCHYHLTRNKIDCAGLDLKGLVDEAKRYNLNLRN
;
A
#
# COMPACT_ATOMS: atom_id res chain seq x y z
N GLY A 1 -15.61 -0.65 7.07
CA GLY A 1 -16.74 -0.32 6.79
C GLY A 1 -17.21 0.80 5.91
N GLY A 2 -18.53 0.87 5.77
CA GLY A 2 -19.20 1.82 4.92
C GLY A 2 -18.87 3.30 5.20
N LYS A 3 -18.60 3.64 6.46
CA LYS A 3 -18.32 5.03 6.83
C LYS A 3 -17.00 5.54 6.25
N ILE A 4 -15.93 4.72 6.26
CA ILE A 4 -14.65 5.14 5.67
C ILE A 4 -14.75 5.20 4.16
N ASN A 5 -15.50 4.30 3.54
CA ASN A 5 -15.66 4.27 2.09
C ASN A 5 -16.38 5.50 1.55
N SER A 6 -17.17 6.21 2.37
CA SER A 6 -17.85 7.44 1.96
C SER A 6 -16.92 8.65 1.87
N VAL A 7 -15.71 8.57 2.43
CA VAL A 7 -14.75 9.69 2.53
C VAL A 7 -13.38 9.32 1.99
N SER A 8 -13.26 8.23 1.25
CA SER A 8 -11.98 7.74 0.73
C SER A 8 -12.14 7.12 -0.65
N ILE A 9 -11.01 6.96 -1.34
CA ILE A 9 -10.91 6.23 -2.59
C ILE A 9 -10.20 4.92 -2.28
N GLY A 10 -10.84 3.80 -2.63
CA GLY A 10 -10.25 2.48 -2.45
C GLY A 10 -9.50 2.03 -3.69
N ILE A 11 -8.29 1.50 -3.48
CA ILE A 11 -7.50 0.87 -4.53
C ILE A 11 -7.21 -0.55 -4.07
N ASP A 12 -7.50 -1.51 -4.94
CA ASP A 12 -7.30 -2.92 -4.65
C ASP A 12 -6.22 -3.50 -5.55
N PHE A 13 -5.24 -4.17 -4.93
CA PHE A 13 -4.27 -4.96 -5.68
C PHE A 13 -4.83 -6.36 -5.87
N SER A 14 -5.12 -6.73 -7.10
CA SER A 14 -5.64 -8.07 -7.44
C SER A 14 -4.52 -9.11 -7.38
N ASN A 15 -3.99 -9.34 -6.19
CA ASN A 15 -2.83 -10.20 -5.95
C ASN A 15 -3.18 -11.35 -5.02
N ALA A 16 -2.81 -12.57 -5.44
CA ALA A 16 -2.84 -13.71 -4.53
C ALA A 16 -1.79 -13.52 -3.42
N TYR A 17 -2.10 -13.95 -2.23
CA TYR A 17 -1.24 -13.83 -1.06
C TYR A 17 -0.29 -15.02 -0.90
N TYR A 18 -0.81 -16.24 -1.07
CA TYR A 18 -0.06 -17.45 -0.78
C TYR A 18 0.96 -17.80 -1.87
N THR A 19 2.15 -18.18 -1.46
CA THR A 19 3.27 -18.50 -2.38
C THR A 19 2.96 -19.60 -3.37
N LYS A 20 2.05 -20.52 -3.01
CA LYS A 20 1.62 -21.61 -3.90
C LYS A 20 1.03 -21.13 -5.22
N TYR A 21 0.51 -19.93 -5.26
CA TYR A 21 -0.09 -19.37 -6.48
C TYR A 21 0.94 -18.87 -7.49
N ASN A 22 2.23 -18.83 -7.14
CA ASN A 22 3.27 -18.40 -8.07
C ASN A 22 3.32 -19.27 -9.33
N LYS A 23 3.10 -20.57 -9.18
CA LYS A 23 3.03 -21.47 -10.35
C LYS A 23 1.90 -21.10 -11.33
N THR A 24 0.79 -20.57 -10.83
CA THR A 24 -0.29 -20.09 -11.69
C THR A 24 0.14 -18.86 -12.49
N TYR A 25 0.83 -17.93 -11.86
CA TYR A 25 1.36 -16.74 -12.54
C TYR A 25 2.38 -17.12 -13.62
N VAL A 26 3.28 -18.04 -13.30
CA VAL A 26 4.26 -18.58 -14.27
C VAL A 26 3.55 -19.26 -15.44
N LYS A 27 2.58 -20.12 -15.16
CA LYS A 27 1.81 -20.85 -16.17
C LYS A 27 1.09 -19.89 -17.13
N ARG A 28 0.60 -18.76 -16.61
CA ARG A 28 -0.09 -17.74 -17.41
C ARG A 28 0.85 -16.79 -18.14
N GLY A 29 2.16 -16.98 -18.02
CA GLY A 29 3.14 -16.16 -18.71
C GLY A 29 3.51 -14.83 -18.02
N PHE A 30 3.05 -14.61 -16.79
CA PHE A 30 3.33 -13.38 -16.06
C PHE A 30 4.67 -13.42 -15.30
N GLY A 31 5.28 -14.60 -15.15
CA GLY A 31 6.48 -14.78 -14.35
C GLY A 31 6.19 -14.84 -12.86
N LYS A 32 7.24 -15.15 -12.09
CA LYS A 32 7.14 -15.23 -10.63
C LYS A 32 7.01 -13.85 -10.01
N ARG A 33 6.12 -13.73 -9.05
CA ARG A 33 6.10 -12.56 -8.17
C ARG A 33 7.16 -12.75 -7.08
N PRO A 34 7.76 -11.65 -6.56
CA PRO A 34 8.73 -11.77 -5.47
C PRO A 34 8.06 -12.40 -4.23
N ILE A 35 8.87 -13.12 -3.46
CA ILE A 35 8.41 -13.68 -2.17
C ILE A 35 8.94 -12.79 -1.06
N LEU A 36 8.02 -12.29 -0.24
CA LEU A 36 8.35 -11.47 0.91
C LEU A 36 8.36 -12.35 2.16
N ASP A 37 9.46 -12.36 2.89
CA ASP A 37 9.67 -13.26 4.03
C ASP A 37 9.94 -12.51 5.35
N ASN A 38 9.83 -11.19 5.36
CA ASN A 38 10.13 -10.37 6.53
C ASN A 38 9.07 -9.29 6.80
N SER A 39 7.84 -9.55 6.41
CA SER A 39 6.74 -8.60 6.63
C SER A 39 6.22 -8.69 8.06
N ARG A 40 6.02 -7.52 8.68
CA ARG A 40 5.38 -7.43 10.00
C ARG A 40 4.16 -6.53 9.91
N VAL A 41 3.05 -7.03 10.44
CA VAL A 41 1.81 -6.26 10.55
C VAL A 41 1.19 -6.57 11.91
N HIS A 42 0.73 -5.56 12.61
CA HIS A 42 0.16 -5.67 13.96
C HIS A 42 1.12 -6.32 14.96
N GLY A 43 2.45 -6.10 14.78
CA GLY A 43 3.47 -6.68 15.64
C GLY A 43 3.78 -8.15 15.39
N ILE A 44 3.18 -8.75 14.37
CA ILE A 44 3.34 -10.18 14.04
C ILE A 44 4.15 -10.33 12.76
N ARG A 45 5.18 -11.16 12.81
CA ARG A 45 5.93 -11.55 11.60
C ARG A 45 5.10 -12.53 10.81
N LEU A 46 4.82 -12.17 9.55
CA LEU A 46 4.02 -13.00 8.66
C LEU A 46 4.87 -14.11 8.03
N LYS A 47 4.22 -15.22 7.70
CA LYS A 47 4.84 -16.27 6.89
C LYS A 47 5.18 -15.72 5.50
N PRO A 48 6.14 -16.35 4.78
CA PRO A 48 6.43 -15.92 3.42
C PRO A 48 5.16 -15.82 2.58
N HIS A 49 5.03 -14.73 1.85
CA HIS A 49 3.87 -14.46 1.00
C HIS A 49 4.29 -13.75 -0.28
N LEU A 50 3.41 -13.70 -1.27
CA LEU A 50 3.70 -13.06 -2.54
C LEU A 50 3.73 -11.54 -2.41
N GLY A 51 4.75 -10.93 -2.99
CA GLY A 51 4.87 -9.49 -3.13
C GLY A 51 4.26 -8.99 -4.43
N TYR A 52 4.84 -7.94 -5.00
CA TYR A 52 4.25 -7.17 -6.09
C TYR A 52 5.18 -7.12 -7.29
N TYR A 53 4.64 -7.15 -8.50
CA TYR A 53 5.46 -6.95 -9.69
C TYR A 53 5.97 -5.49 -9.73
N PRO A 54 7.21 -5.27 -10.20
CA PRO A 54 7.71 -3.90 -10.36
C PRO A 54 6.82 -3.02 -11.23
N GLU A 55 6.20 -3.58 -12.26
CA GLU A 55 5.29 -2.86 -13.15
C GLU A 55 4.03 -2.39 -12.43
N GLN A 56 3.52 -3.20 -11.50
CA GLN A 56 2.38 -2.80 -10.65
C GLN A 56 2.75 -1.61 -9.76
N LEU A 57 3.94 -1.66 -9.17
CA LEU A 57 4.41 -0.59 -8.29
C LEU A 57 4.60 0.72 -9.05
N LYS A 58 5.13 0.66 -10.27
CA LYS A 58 5.25 1.83 -11.14
C LYS A 58 3.90 2.42 -11.50
N ALA A 59 2.93 1.56 -11.86
CA ALA A 59 1.56 2.00 -12.15
C ALA A 59 0.91 2.61 -10.92
N TYR A 60 1.16 2.06 -9.75
CA TYR A 60 0.61 2.55 -8.49
C TYR A 60 1.16 3.93 -8.14
N VAL A 61 2.47 4.16 -8.34
CA VAL A 61 3.07 5.49 -8.14
C VAL A 61 2.36 6.56 -8.98
N ARG A 62 2.12 6.27 -10.26
CA ARG A 62 1.42 7.20 -11.16
C ARG A 62 -0.02 7.42 -10.73
N LEU A 63 -0.69 6.35 -10.30
CA LEU A 63 -2.08 6.45 -9.83
C LEU A 63 -2.20 7.27 -8.57
N ILE A 64 -1.33 7.05 -7.57
CA ILE A 64 -1.29 7.86 -6.35
C ILE A 64 -1.05 9.33 -6.70
N SER A 65 -0.06 9.59 -7.55
CA SER A 65 0.27 10.93 -7.99
C SER A 65 -0.94 11.65 -8.57
N MET A 66 -1.64 10.99 -9.48
CA MET A 66 -2.82 11.56 -10.14
C MET A 66 -3.98 11.77 -9.17
N LEU A 67 -4.29 10.78 -8.34
CA LEU A 67 -5.42 10.86 -7.41
C LEU A 67 -5.19 11.90 -6.32
N CYS A 68 -4.00 11.96 -5.76
CA CYS A 68 -3.67 12.94 -4.73
C CYS A 68 -3.72 14.36 -5.28
N ASP A 69 -3.22 14.57 -6.50
CA ASP A 69 -3.28 15.86 -7.15
C ASP A 69 -4.72 16.28 -7.48
N HIS A 70 -5.49 15.38 -8.09
CA HIS A 70 -6.86 15.66 -8.52
C HIS A 70 -7.81 15.90 -7.34
N HIS A 71 -7.66 15.14 -6.25
CA HIS A 71 -8.55 15.20 -5.10
C HIS A 71 -7.98 15.97 -3.91
N ASP A 72 -6.86 16.65 -4.11
CA ASP A 72 -6.20 17.43 -3.05
C ASP A 72 -5.91 16.60 -1.80
N ILE A 73 -5.41 15.39 -1.98
CA ILE A 73 -5.01 14.50 -0.90
C ILE A 73 -3.51 14.70 -0.63
N GLU A 74 -3.15 14.87 0.63
CA GLU A 74 -1.74 14.98 1.01
C GLU A 74 -0.99 13.69 0.69
N MET A 75 0.18 13.81 0.06
CA MET A 75 1.04 12.66 -0.25
C MET A 75 1.89 12.29 0.96
N LYS A 76 1.24 11.72 1.95
CA LYS A 76 1.88 11.24 3.18
C LYS A 76 1.25 9.91 3.61
N VAL A 77 1.97 9.18 4.45
CA VAL A 77 1.53 7.91 5.01
C VAL A 77 1.58 8.00 6.54
N PRO A 78 0.88 7.10 7.26
CA PRO A 78 1.04 7.04 8.71
C PRO A 78 2.48 6.69 9.08
N THR A 79 3.15 7.57 9.80
CA THR A 79 4.53 7.39 10.25
C THR A 79 4.65 7.61 11.74
N ASP A 80 5.63 6.93 12.35
CA ASP A 80 5.97 7.12 13.74
C ASP A 80 6.86 8.37 13.94
N GLU A 81 7.29 8.60 15.15
CA GLU A 81 8.14 9.74 15.50
C GLU A 81 9.52 9.70 14.83
N TYR A 82 9.95 8.52 14.34
CA TYR A 82 11.22 8.35 13.65
C TYR A 82 11.07 8.40 12.12
N GLY A 83 9.87 8.64 11.63
CA GLY A 83 9.59 8.68 10.19
C GLY A 83 9.38 7.32 9.54
N ASN A 84 9.26 6.26 10.31
CA ASN A 84 9.01 4.91 9.78
C ASN A 84 7.52 4.67 9.57
N LEU A 85 7.18 3.93 8.51
CA LEU A 85 5.80 3.53 8.25
C LEU A 85 5.24 2.76 9.44
N ILE A 86 4.09 3.20 9.95
CA ILE A 86 3.34 2.45 10.96
C ILE A 86 2.70 1.24 10.28
N THR A 87 2.91 0.05 10.85
CA THR A 87 2.38 -1.22 10.30
C THR A 87 1.36 -1.86 11.22
N LYS A 88 0.55 -1.06 11.84
CA LYS A 88 -0.54 -1.47 12.75
C LYS A 88 -1.67 -0.46 12.64
N VAL A 89 -2.75 -0.70 13.36
CA VAL A 89 -3.87 0.26 13.43
C VAL A 89 -3.34 1.63 13.86
N HIS A 90 -3.74 2.64 13.13
CA HIS A 90 -3.39 4.04 13.40
C HIS A 90 -4.69 4.80 13.69
N GLN A 91 -4.85 5.23 14.94
CA GLN A 91 -6.11 5.82 15.40
C GLN A 91 -6.60 7.01 14.56
N PRO A 92 -5.73 7.94 14.12
CA PRO A 92 -6.18 9.02 13.23
C PRO A 92 -6.82 8.52 11.93
N CYS A 93 -6.40 7.36 11.41
CA CYS A 93 -7.04 6.74 10.25
C CYS A 93 -8.44 6.23 10.60
N VAL A 94 -8.57 5.54 11.73
CA VAL A 94 -9.85 5.02 12.22
C VAL A 94 -10.84 6.17 12.44
N ASP A 95 -10.38 7.27 12.99
CA ASP A 95 -11.19 8.45 13.31
C ASP A 95 -11.46 9.35 12.10
N ARG A 96 -10.97 8.96 10.92
CA ARG A 96 -11.11 9.73 9.68
C ARG A 96 -10.49 11.14 9.75
N LYS A 97 -9.46 11.29 10.58
CA LYS A 97 -8.70 12.54 10.74
C LYS A 97 -7.41 12.55 9.95
N PHE A 98 -6.94 11.38 9.53
CA PHE A 98 -5.73 11.28 8.71
C PHE A 98 -6.08 11.59 7.24
N LYS A 99 -5.38 12.57 6.66
CA LYS A 99 -5.51 12.94 5.26
C LYS A 99 -4.25 12.52 4.52
N GLY A 100 -4.31 11.41 3.82
CA GLY A 100 -3.15 10.87 3.13
C GLY A 100 -3.44 9.49 2.55
N VAL A 101 -2.39 8.72 2.35
CA VAL A 101 -2.43 7.38 1.78
C VAL A 101 -2.20 6.36 2.89
N MET A 102 -3.05 5.35 2.97
CA MET A 102 -2.98 4.35 4.04
C MET A 102 -3.33 2.96 3.50
N CYS A 103 -3.03 1.94 4.28
CA CYS A 103 -3.40 0.55 4.01
C CYS A 103 -4.58 0.13 4.87
N HIS A 104 -5.19 -0.98 4.51
CA HIS A 104 -6.33 -1.53 5.25
C HIS A 104 -5.96 -1.87 6.71
N TYR A 105 -4.73 -2.35 6.96
CA TYR A 105 -4.27 -2.66 8.32
C TYR A 105 -4.17 -1.43 9.23
N HIS A 106 -4.16 -0.21 8.69
CA HIS A 106 -4.21 1.01 9.49
C HIS A 106 -5.59 1.25 10.10
N LEU A 107 -6.63 0.59 9.57
CA LEU A 107 -8.01 0.76 9.99
C LEU A 107 -8.49 -0.31 10.97
N THR A 108 -7.98 -1.54 10.87
CA THR A 108 -8.46 -2.65 11.68
C THR A 108 -7.39 -3.74 11.82
N ARG A 109 -7.38 -4.38 12.98
CA ARG A 109 -6.50 -5.53 13.25
C ARG A 109 -6.90 -6.78 12.46
N ASN A 110 -8.12 -6.81 11.92
CA ASN A 110 -8.62 -7.96 11.17
C ASN A 110 -8.07 -8.05 9.76
N LYS A 111 -7.35 -7.04 9.31
CA LYS A 111 -6.78 -6.98 7.95
C LYS A 111 -5.27 -6.76 7.99
N ILE A 112 -4.58 -7.39 7.07
CA ILE A 112 -3.12 -7.28 6.93
C ILE A 112 -2.70 -6.69 5.58
N ASP A 113 -3.65 -6.43 4.68
CA ASP A 113 -3.31 -5.86 3.37
C ASP A 113 -3.01 -4.34 3.50
N CYS A 114 -2.04 -3.82 2.80
CA CYS A 114 -1.12 -4.56 1.90
C CYS A 114 0.16 -4.94 2.62
N ALA A 115 0.24 -6.14 3.15
CA ALA A 115 1.42 -6.59 3.89
C ALA A 115 2.68 -6.55 3.01
N GLY A 116 3.76 -6.01 3.57
CA GLY A 116 5.05 -5.95 2.90
C GLY A 116 5.18 -4.89 1.82
N LEU A 117 4.12 -4.13 1.54
CA LEU A 117 4.20 -3.00 0.62
C LEU A 117 4.97 -1.85 1.27
N ASP A 118 5.99 -1.36 0.57
CA ASP A 118 6.72 -0.15 1.01
C ASP A 118 5.92 1.10 0.63
N LEU A 119 4.83 1.32 1.37
CA LEU A 119 3.91 2.42 1.07
C LEU A 119 4.60 3.78 1.16
N LYS A 120 5.49 3.95 2.15
CA LYS A 120 6.22 5.22 2.31
C LYS A 120 7.10 5.50 1.10
N GLY A 121 7.86 4.52 0.65
CA GLY A 121 8.71 4.66 -0.54
C GLY A 121 7.91 4.97 -1.79
N LEU A 122 6.76 4.32 -1.97
CA LEU A 122 5.89 4.57 -3.13
C LEU A 122 5.31 5.98 -3.11
N VAL A 123 4.88 6.47 -1.96
CA VAL A 123 4.35 7.84 -1.83
C VAL A 123 5.45 8.87 -2.04
N ASP A 124 6.66 8.61 -1.54
CA ASP A 124 7.81 9.48 -1.78
C ASP A 124 8.16 9.54 -3.28
N GLU A 125 8.08 8.42 -3.99
CA GLU A 125 8.24 8.40 -5.46
C GLU A 125 7.12 9.16 -6.17
N ALA A 126 5.89 9.04 -5.69
CA ALA A 126 4.76 9.79 -6.26
C ALA A 126 4.95 11.30 -6.13
N LYS A 127 5.52 11.76 -5.01
CA LYS A 127 5.89 13.17 -4.84
C LYS A 127 6.91 13.61 -5.88
N ARG A 128 7.98 12.82 -6.07
CA ARG A 128 9.01 13.13 -7.07
C ARG A 128 8.43 13.13 -8.47
N TYR A 129 7.55 12.18 -8.78
CA TYR A 129 6.88 12.10 -10.07
C TYR A 129 6.07 13.37 -10.34
N ASN A 130 5.29 13.85 -9.39
CA ASN A 130 4.50 15.07 -9.52
C ASN A 130 5.37 16.31 -9.71
N LEU A 131 6.46 16.42 -8.97
CA LEU A 131 7.39 17.55 -9.13
C LEU A 131 8.00 17.57 -10.53
N ASN A 132 8.37 16.41 -11.06
CA ASN A 132 8.92 16.30 -12.41
C ASN A 132 7.91 16.67 -13.50
N LEU A 133 6.63 16.33 -13.30
CA LEU A 133 5.58 16.70 -14.24
C LEU A 133 5.30 18.19 -14.26
N ARG A 134 5.47 18.89 -13.13
CA ARG A 134 5.24 20.34 -13.01
C ARG A 134 6.41 21.16 -13.52
N ASN A 135 7.57 20.56 -13.61
CA ASN A 135 8.78 21.18 -14.12
C ASN A 135 8.97 20.88 -15.61
#